data_a383e99a016c379425fab1502de4c26f
#
_entry.id   a383e99a016c379425fab1502de4c26f
#
_cell.length_a   1.000
_cell.length_b   1.000
_cell.length_c   1.000
_cell.angle_alpha   90.00
_cell.angle_beta   90.00
_cell.angle_gamma   90.00
#
_symmetry.space_group_name_H-M   'P 1'
#
loop_
_entity.id
_entity.type
_entity.pdbx_description
1 polymer ?
#
loop_
_entity_poly.entity_id
_entity_poly.type
_entity_poly.pdbx_seq_one_letter_code
_entity_poly.pdbx_strand_id
1 'polypeptide(L)'
;LKMLTRNMATEWAKHNVQVNGIGPGYFATSQTEPIRVDGHPFNDFIIQRTPAGKWGDPDDLKGAAIFLASKASDFVTGQVLYVDGGILATIGKPANE
;
A
#
# COMPACT_ATOMS: atom_id res chain seq x y z
N LEU A 1 3.75 0.90 14.02
CA LEU A 1 3.42 2.12 13.29
C LEU A 1 1.92 2.33 13.16
N LYS A 2 1.18 1.22 12.94
CA LYS A 2 -0.29 1.30 12.85
C LYS A 2 -0.91 1.82 14.15
N MET A 3 -0.45 1.35 15.30
CA MET A 3 -0.95 1.81 16.61
C MET A 3 -0.54 3.26 16.87
N LEU A 4 0.65 3.66 16.47
CA LEU A 4 1.10 5.04 16.60
C LEU A 4 0.21 5.97 15.75
N THR A 5 -0.13 5.56 14.53
CA THR A 5 -1.05 6.30 13.68
C THR A 5 -2.39 6.51 14.37
N ARG A 6 -2.94 5.45 14.96
CA ARG A 6 -4.23 5.54 15.67
C ARG A 6 -4.14 6.46 16.89
N ASN A 7 -3.07 6.35 17.67
CA ASN A 7 -2.90 7.16 18.87
C ASN A 7 -2.78 8.64 18.56
N MET A 8 -1.95 8.98 17.57
CA MET A 8 -1.78 10.37 17.16
C MET A 8 -3.05 10.92 16.54
N ALA A 9 -3.75 10.13 15.73
CA ALA A 9 -5.01 10.53 15.13
C ALA A 9 -6.04 10.87 16.21
N THR A 10 -6.16 10.02 17.21
CA THR A 10 -7.10 10.22 18.32
C THR A 10 -6.78 11.49 19.11
N GLU A 11 -5.50 11.72 19.40
CA GLU A 11 -5.07 12.84 20.20
C GLU A 11 -5.20 14.19 19.48
N TRP A 12 -4.94 14.20 18.17
CA TRP A 12 -4.83 15.44 17.42
C TRP A 12 -6.05 15.78 16.58
N ALA A 13 -7.05 14.91 16.55
CA ALA A 13 -8.26 15.15 15.77
C ALA A 13 -8.97 16.44 16.19
N LYS A 14 -8.99 16.74 17.48
CA LYS A 14 -9.60 17.97 18.02
C LYS A 14 -8.90 19.25 17.53
N HIS A 15 -7.68 19.12 17.04
CA HIS A 15 -6.92 20.23 16.48
C HIS A 15 -7.03 20.30 14.96
N ASN A 16 -7.92 19.51 14.37
CA ASN A 16 -8.08 19.39 12.92
C ASN A 16 -6.80 18.89 12.23
N VAL A 17 -6.12 17.95 12.88
CA VAL A 17 -4.94 17.28 12.32
C VAL A 17 -5.30 15.82 12.04
N GLN A 18 -5.24 15.43 10.79
CA GLN A 18 -5.44 14.06 10.36
C GLN A 18 -4.11 13.32 10.34
N VAL A 19 -4.12 12.09 10.83
CA VAL A 19 -2.94 11.21 10.85
C VAL A 19 -3.33 9.89 10.24
N ASN A 20 -2.77 9.60 9.09
CA ASN A 20 -3.04 8.39 8.33
C ASN A 20 -1.73 7.78 7.84
N GLY A 21 -1.80 6.51 7.48
CA GLY A 21 -0.68 5.80 6.90
C GLY A 21 -1.00 5.31 5.50
N ILE A 22 0.03 5.07 4.72
CA ILE A 22 -0.07 4.36 3.44
C ILE A 22 0.69 3.06 3.60
N GLY A 23 0.01 1.93 3.30
CA GLY A 23 0.61 0.61 3.33
C GLY A 23 0.88 0.13 1.91
N PRO A 24 2.10 0.31 1.39
CA PRO A 24 2.41 -0.14 0.04
C PRO A 24 2.60 -1.66 -0.01
N GLY A 25 2.25 -2.26 -1.14
CA GLY A 25 2.63 -3.63 -1.45
C GLY A 25 4.03 -3.69 -2.06
N TYR A 26 4.19 -4.48 -3.10
CA TYR A 26 5.49 -4.63 -3.77
C TYR A 26 5.55 -3.73 -5.00
N PHE A 27 6.49 -2.81 -4.99
CA PHE A 27 6.63 -1.79 -6.02
C PHE A 27 7.93 -1.94 -6.80
N ALA A 28 7.86 -1.62 -8.09
CA ALA A 28 9.01 -1.65 -8.98
C ALA A 28 9.86 -0.42 -8.76
N THR A 29 10.94 -0.60 -8.01
CA THR A 29 11.91 0.46 -7.70
C THR A 29 13.30 0.00 -8.10
N SER A 30 14.30 0.89 -7.99
CA SER A 30 15.68 0.50 -8.25
C SER A 30 16.17 -0.60 -7.31
N GLN A 31 15.67 -0.63 -6.07
CA GLN A 31 16.05 -1.67 -5.10
C GLN A 31 15.52 -3.05 -5.48
N THR A 32 14.37 -3.13 -6.15
CA THR A 32 13.76 -4.40 -6.52
C THR A 32 14.12 -4.85 -7.93
N GLU A 33 14.83 -4.02 -8.70
CA GLU A 33 15.19 -4.33 -10.09
C GLU A 33 15.88 -5.70 -10.25
N PRO A 34 16.86 -6.07 -9.39
CA PRO A 34 17.52 -7.36 -9.55
C PRO A 34 16.62 -8.57 -9.40
N ILE A 35 15.51 -8.45 -8.68
CA ILE A 35 14.59 -9.56 -8.45
C ILE A 35 13.38 -9.52 -9.38
N ARG A 36 13.21 -8.46 -10.17
CA ARG A 36 12.10 -8.33 -11.12
C ARG A 36 12.46 -8.85 -12.52
N VAL A 37 13.24 -9.91 -12.56
CA VAL A 37 13.66 -10.55 -13.82
C VAL A 37 12.83 -11.77 -14.07
N ASP A 38 12.48 -12.01 -15.33
CA ASP A 38 11.75 -13.21 -15.73
C ASP A 38 12.49 -14.46 -15.27
N GLY A 39 11.75 -15.38 -14.67
CA GLY A 39 12.33 -16.62 -14.16
C GLY A 39 12.95 -16.52 -12.78
N HIS A 40 13.08 -15.32 -12.22
CA HIS A 40 13.55 -15.20 -10.85
C HIS A 40 12.45 -15.71 -9.90
N PRO A 41 12.76 -16.67 -9.00
CA PRO A 41 11.72 -17.27 -8.14
C PRO A 41 10.93 -16.24 -7.32
N PHE A 42 11.58 -15.20 -6.84
CA PHE A 42 10.92 -14.18 -6.04
C PHE A 42 10.00 -13.29 -6.88
N ASN A 43 10.41 -12.99 -8.11
CA ASN A 43 9.55 -12.26 -9.05
C ASN A 43 8.26 -13.03 -9.31
N ASP A 44 8.39 -14.31 -9.60
CA ASP A 44 7.23 -15.17 -9.86
C ASP A 44 6.32 -15.26 -8.64
N PHE A 45 6.92 -15.37 -7.46
CA PHE A 45 6.17 -15.41 -6.20
C PHE A 45 5.35 -14.14 -5.99
N ILE A 46 5.95 -12.97 -6.18
CA ILE A 46 5.27 -11.68 -5.98
C ILE A 46 4.12 -11.51 -6.97
N ILE A 47 4.36 -11.81 -8.26
CA ILE A 47 3.34 -11.70 -9.30
C ILE A 47 2.16 -12.63 -8.98
N GLN A 48 2.46 -13.86 -8.58
CA GLN A 48 1.45 -14.85 -8.27
C GLN A 48 0.68 -14.51 -6.99
N ARG A 49 1.37 -13.98 -5.98
CA ARG A 49 0.79 -13.62 -4.69
C ARG A 49 -0.09 -12.37 -4.78
N THR A 50 0.18 -11.49 -5.74
CA THR A 50 -0.54 -10.23 -5.90
C THR A 50 -1.76 -10.45 -6.81
N PRO A 51 -2.99 -10.26 -6.31
CA PRO A 51 -4.18 -10.44 -7.16
C PRO A 51 -4.16 -9.64 -8.46
N ALA A 52 -3.60 -8.42 -8.45
CA ALA A 52 -3.46 -7.62 -9.67
C ALA A 52 -2.48 -8.21 -10.66
N GLY A 53 -1.65 -9.19 -10.25
CA GLY A 53 -0.78 -9.93 -11.14
C GLY A 53 0.44 -9.17 -11.64
N LYS A 54 0.89 -8.16 -10.91
CA LYS A 54 2.02 -7.34 -11.32
C LYS A 54 2.63 -6.62 -10.14
N TRP A 55 3.83 -6.09 -10.34
CA TRP A 55 4.44 -5.13 -9.42
C TRP A 55 3.74 -3.80 -9.54
N GLY A 56 3.62 -3.09 -8.43
CA GLY A 56 3.11 -1.72 -8.46
C GLY A 56 4.12 -0.76 -9.07
N ASP A 57 3.63 0.27 -9.71
CA ASP A 57 4.44 1.38 -10.18
C ASP A 57 4.47 2.45 -9.07
N PRO A 58 5.64 3.08 -8.79
CA PRO A 58 5.67 4.15 -7.80
C PRO A 58 4.62 5.24 -8.03
N ASP A 59 4.24 5.49 -9.27
CA ASP A 59 3.17 6.45 -9.60
C ASP A 59 1.82 6.02 -9.03
N ASP A 60 1.62 4.73 -8.78
CA ASP A 60 0.37 4.22 -8.20
C ASP A 60 0.16 4.69 -6.76
N LEU A 61 1.20 5.20 -6.10
CA LEU A 61 1.09 5.75 -4.75
C LEU A 61 0.69 7.23 -4.72
N LYS A 62 0.82 7.93 -5.84
CA LYS A 62 0.59 9.38 -5.89
C LYS A 62 -0.85 9.75 -5.54
N GLY A 63 -1.81 9.03 -6.09
CA GLY A 63 -3.22 9.31 -5.83
C GLY A 63 -3.58 9.18 -4.35
N ALA A 64 -3.06 8.14 -3.69
CA ALA A 64 -3.30 7.95 -2.26
C ALA A 64 -2.69 9.08 -1.43
N ALA A 65 -1.46 9.48 -1.75
CA ALA A 65 -0.79 10.57 -1.04
C ALA A 65 -1.52 11.90 -1.22
N ILE A 66 -1.93 12.20 -2.45
CA ILE A 66 -2.68 13.42 -2.76
C ILE A 66 -4.03 13.43 -2.05
N PHE A 67 -4.76 12.31 -2.07
CA PHE A 67 -6.04 12.19 -1.38
C PHE A 67 -5.89 12.46 0.10
N LEU A 68 -4.92 11.80 0.75
CA LEU A 68 -4.72 11.95 2.20
C LEU A 68 -4.17 13.32 2.60
N ALA A 69 -3.55 14.03 1.67
CA ALA A 69 -3.04 15.39 1.92
C ALA A 69 -4.03 16.49 1.54
N SER A 70 -5.18 16.14 0.99
CA SER A 70 -6.15 17.11 0.47
C SER A 70 -7.36 17.23 1.37
N LYS A 71 -8.20 18.24 1.08
CA LYS A 71 -9.47 18.41 1.76
C LYS A 71 -10.43 17.26 1.54
N ALA A 72 -10.24 16.50 0.47
CA ALA A 72 -11.08 15.33 0.18
C ALA A 72 -11.05 14.29 1.29
N SER A 73 -10.01 14.28 2.12
CA SER A 73 -9.85 13.35 3.24
C SER A 73 -9.99 14.02 4.60
N ASP A 74 -10.64 15.17 4.70
CA ASP A 74 -10.72 15.93 5.96
C ASP A 74 -11.34 15.14 7.12
N PHE A 75 -12.21 14.20 6.83
CA PHE A 75 -12.85 13.37 7.85
C PHE A 75 -12.24 11.97 7.95
N VAL A 76 -11.08 11.76 7.33
CA VAL A 76 -10.35 10.49 7.35
C VAL A 76 -9.15 10.64 8.28
N THR A 77 -9.17 9.92 9.39
CA THR A 77 -8.03 9.93 10.32
C THR A 77 -7.93 8.59 11.03
N GLY A 78 -6.73 8.20 11.40
CA GLY A 78 -6.46 6.94 12.09
C GLY A 78 -6.46 5.72 11.17
N GLN A 79 -6.44 5.90 9.86
CA GLN A 79 -6.54 4.83 8.88
C GLN A 79 -5.21 4.51 8.23
N VAL A 80 -5.09 3.28 7.75
CA VAL A 80 -4.01 2.89 6.85
C VAL A 80 -4.66 2.53 5.51
N LEU A 81 -4.29 3.25 4.47
CA LEU A 81 -4.76 2.98 3.11
C LEU A 81 -3.75 2.07 2.42
N TYR A 82 -4.16 0.85 2.16
CA TYR A 82 -3.29 -0.13 1.50
C TYR A 82 -3.34 0.04 -0.01
N VAL A 83 -2.16 0.16 -0.62
CA VAL A 83 -1.99 0.26 -2.06
C VAL A 83 -1.10 -0.92 -2.46
N ASP A 84 -1.70 -2.09 -2.60
CA ASP A 84 -0.96 -3.36 -2.64
C ASP A 84 -1.43 -4.33 -3.71
N GLY A 85 -2.26 -3.88 -4.64
CA GLY A 85 -2.78 -4.76 -5.70
C GLY A 85 -3.68 -5.89 -5.19
N GLY A 86 -4.14 -5.80 -3.95
CA GLY A 86 -5.08 -6.76 -3.36
C GLY A 86 -4.43 -7.83 -2.49
N ILE A 87 -3.13 -7.73 -2.20
CA ILE A 87 -2.43 -8.77 -1.43
C ILE A 87 -3.13 -9.05 -0.10
N LEU A 88 -3.49 -8.02 0.64
CA LEU A 88 -4.12 -8.19 1.96
C LEU A 88 -5.61 -8.49 1.89
N ALA A 89 -6.20 -8.46 0.71
CA ALA A 89 -7.62 -8.78 0.53
C ALA A 89 -7.87 -10.28 0.45
N THR A 90 -6.84 -11.09 0.36
CA THR A 90 -6.96 -12.54 0.19
C THR A 90 -5.86 -13.27 0.94
N ILE A 91 -6.14 -14.52 1.28
CA ILE A 91 -5.11 -15.40 1.86
C ILE A 91 -4.22 -16.02 0.78
N GLY A 92 -4.57 -15.82 -0.48
CA GLY A 92 -3.86 -16.38 -1.61
C GLY A 92 -4.84 -16.86 -2.69
N LYS A 93 -4.29 -17.33 -3.79
CA LYS A 93 -5.08 -17.90 -4.89
C LYS A 93 -4.40 -19.14 -5.41
N PRO A 94 -5.16 -20.08 -6.05
CA PRO A 94 -4.55 -21.24 -6.68
C PRO A 94 -3.55 -20.84 -7.77
N ALA A 95 -2.50 -21.63 -7.91
CA ALA A 95 -1.41 -21.31 -8.84
C ALA A 95 -1.85 -21.24 -10.30
N ASN A 96 -2.97 -21.89 -10.64
CA ASN A 96 -3.47 -21.96 -12.01
C ASN A 96 -4.60 -20.96 -12.32
N GLU A 97 -4.79 -19.98 -11.49
CA GLU A 97 -5.79 -18.93 -11.73
C GLU A 97 -5.21 -17.64 -12.32
#